data_589e740ee9c64941c699c441b3f22ed6
#
_entry.id   589e740ee9c64941c699c441b3f22ed6
#
_cell.length_a   1.000
_cell.length_b   1.000
_cell.length_c   1.000
_cell.angle_alpha   90.00
_cell.angle_beta   90.00
_cell.angle_gamma   90.00
#
_symmetry.space_group_name_H-M   'P 1'
#
loop_
_entity.id
_entity.type
_entity.pdbx_description
1 polymer ?
#
loop_
_entity_poly.entity_id
_entity_poly.type
_entity_poly.pdbx_seq_one_letter_code
_entity_poly.pdbx_strand_id
1 'polypeptide(L)'
;MLFRSGLGARLVGPQRFIAWALLLGMVLAIPLCVITWPPGRLDLRVALWIALVTACMLSGLVFTYMGMRRGSISVVAPISALYGGVSALISIVLGEPVTLIVVVSLLLAVLGGVMAASSGTAEPGAKYQDNRAAAALAGLTAIVWGVQLWAGGQIQDDLGPSWLVFLARGLALVVLLALLVPRGELRVPRRVLPYALVAGCGEVAGFSLFLVASGYGLAQAAVLTGQYGTVAALIGLLVLKERLRGIQYAGLVLVVLAVIGLSLG
;
A
#
# COMPACT_ATOMS: atom_id res chain seq x y z
N MET A 1 -2.12 1.26 -11.12
CA MET A 1 -2.22 -0.08 -10.52
C MET A 1 -3.58 -0.31 -9.84
N LEU A 2 -4.01 0.53 -8.92
CA LEU A 2 -5.32 0.45 -8.23
C LEU A 2 -6.53 0.43 -9.17
N PHE A 3 -6.51 1.13 -10.31
CA PHE A 3 -7.63 1.16 -11.25
C PHE A 3 -7.88 -0.21 -11.90
N ARG A 4 -6.82 -0.95 -12.27
CA ARG A 4 -6.94 -2.29 -12.87
C ARG A 4 -7.19 -3.39 -11.83
N SER A 5 -6.63 -3.26 -10.62
CA SER A 5 -6.94 -4.18 -9.52
C SER A 5 -8.37 -4.00 -9.00
N GLY A 6 -8.88 -2.76 -8.97
CA GLY A 6 -10.27 -2.46 -8.67
C GLY A 6 -11.24 -3.11 -9.67
N LEU A 7 -10.90 -3.14 -10.96
CA LEU A 7 -11.69 -3.82 -11.99
C LEU A 7 -11.72 -5.33 -11.78
N GLY A 8 -10.57 -5.94 -11.49
CA GLY A 8 -10.48 -7.39 -11.20
C GLY A 8 -11.28 -7.79 -9.96
N ALA A 9 -11.20 -7.00 -8.88
CA ALA A 9 -11.94 -7.25 -7.64
C ALA A 9 -13.46 -7.07 -7.80
N ARG A 10 -13.91 -6.14 -8.66
CA ARG A 10 -15.34 -5.97 -9.00
C ARG A 10 -15.91 -7.17 -9.75
N LEU A 11 -15.09 -7.89 -10.54
CA LEU A 11 -15.51 -9.05 -11.34
C LEU A 11 -15.71 -10.33 -10.52
N VAL A 12 -14.90 -10.55 -9.48
CA VAL A 12 -14.86 -11.84 -8.77
C VAL A 12 -15.03 -11.74 -7.25
N GLY A 13 -15.15 -10.52 -6.75
CA GLY A 13 -15.15 -10.23 -5.32
C GLY A 13 -13.72 -10.05 -4.77
N PRO A 14 -13.59 -9.19 -3.72
CA PRO A 14 -12.27 -8.78 -3.22
C PRO A 14 -11.45 -9.95 -2.66
N GLN A 15 -12.05 -10.84 -1.89
CA GLN A 15 -11.33 -11.93 -1.22
C GLN A 15 -10.67 -12.90 -2.21
N ARG A 16 -11.41 -13.28 -3.28
CA ARG A 16 -10.89 -14.15 -4.36
C ARG A 16 -9.76 -13.47 -5.12
N PHE A 17 -9.94 -12.19 -5.45
CA PHE A 17 -8.91 -11.42 -6.14
C PHE A 17 -7.63 -11.31 -5.31
N ILE A 18 -7.75 -11.00 -4.01
CA ILE A 18 -6.63 -10.90 -3.08
C ILE A 18 -5.89 -12.24 -2.98
N ALA A 19 -6.61 -13.37 -2.81
CA ALA A 19 -5.99 -14.69 -2.72
C ALA A 19 -5.14 -15.00 -3.98
N TRP A 20 -5.65 -14.71 -5.17
CA TRP A 20 -4.90 -14.90 -6.42
C TRP A 20 -3.74 -13.90 -6.57
N ALA A 21 -3.90 -12.65 -6.14
CA ALA A 21 -2.81 -11.67 -6.15
C ALA A 21 -1.68 -12.08 -5.18
N LEU A 22 -2.01 -12.59 -3.99
CA LEU A 22 -1.02 -13.14 -3.06
C LEU A 22 -0.31 -14.36 -3.66
N LEU A 23 -1.06 -15.32 -4.20
CA LEU A 23 -0.50 -16.53 -4.81
C LEU A 23 0.45 -16.19 -5.98
N LEU A 24 -0.01 -15.36 -6.91
CA LEU A 24 0.80 -14.98 -8.08
C LEU A 24 1.97 -14.07 -7.70
N GLY A 25 1.85 -13.24 -6.67
CA GLY A 25 2.96 -12.47 -6.13
C GLY A 25 4.09 -13.32 -5.54
N MET A 26 3.79 -14.54 -5.08
CA MET A 26 4.82 -15.48 -4.63
C MET A 26 5.80 -15.87 -5.75
N VAL A 27 5.40 -15.79 -7.01
CA VAL A 27 6.28 -16.02 -8.18
C VAL A 27 7.49 -15.09 -8.12
N LEU A 28 7.32 -13.86 -7.63
CA LEU A 28 8.42 -12.91 -7.42
C LEU A 28 9.09 -13.07 -6.05
N ALA A 29 8.32 -13.36 -5.01
CA ALA A 29 8.84 -13.48 -3.65
C ALA A 29 9.78 -14.70 -3.47
N ILE A 30 9.46 -15.85 -4.08
CA ILE A 30 10.29 -17.07 -3.97
C ILE A 30 11.71 -16.87 -4.50
N PRO A 31 11.93 -16.36 -5.73
CA PRO A 31 13.29 -16.09 -6.21
C PRO A 31 14.07 -15.13 -5.30
N LEU A 32 13.43 -14.09 -4.78
CA LEU A 32 14.07 -13.15 -3.86
C LEU A 32 14.55 -13.84 -2.58
N CYS A 33 13.76 -14.76 -2.02
CA CYS A 33 14.16 -15.55 -0.84
C CYS A 33 15.31 -16.51 -1.15
N VAL A 34 15.33 -17.13 -2.33
CA VAL A 34 16.42 -18.02 -2.74
C VAL A 34 17.74 -17.27 -2.86
N ILE A 35 17.71 -16.05 -3.42
CA ILE A 35 18.89 -15.19 -3.59
C ILE A 35 19.40 -14.70 -2.23
N THR A 36 18.51 -14.45 -1.27
CA THR A 36 18.84 -13.93 0.08
C THR A 36 18.89 -15.02 1.16
N TRP A 37 19.19 -16.26 0.76
CA TRP A 37 19.38 -17.37 1.70
C TRP A 37 20.72 -17.26 2.44
N PRO A 38 20.81 -17.63 3.74
CA PRO A 38 19.74 -18.10 4.62
C PRO A 38 18.86 -16.96 5.17
N PRO A 39 17.65 -17.29 5.68
CA PRO A 39 16.84 -16.30 6.40
C PRO A 39 17.58 -15.85 7.66
N GLY A 40 17.25 -14.66 8.12
CA GLY A 40 17.69 -14.17 9.42
C GLY A 40 17.06 -14.96 10.58
N ARG A 41 17.12 -14.41 11.78
CA ARG A 41 16.58 -15.07 12.99
C ARG A 41 15.06 -15.12 12.94
N LEU A 42 14.50 -16.30 13.23
CA LEU A 42 13.07 -16.52 13.39
C LEU A 42 12.82 -17.02 14.82
N ASP A 43 12.51 -16.11 15.70
CA ASP A 43 12.09 -16.38 17.08
C ASP A 43 10.60 -16.04 17.30
N LEU A 44 10.10 -16.27 18.52
CA LEU A 44 8.71 -15.97 18.85
C LEU A 44 8.38 -14.48 18.69
N ARG A 45 9.30 -13.57 18.99
CA ARG A 45 9.12 -12.13 18.82
C ARG A 45 8.91 -11.79 17.35
N VAL A 46 9.80 -12.27 16.48
CA VAL A 46 9.71 -12.04 15.02
C VAL A 46 8.43 -12.67 14.47
N ALA A 47 8.04 -13.87 14.91
CA ALA A 47 6.79 -14.50 14.49
C ALA A 47 5.55 -13.68 14.86
N LEU A 48 5.51 -13.07 16.06
CA LEU A 48 4.41 -12.18 16.47
C LEU A 48 4.36 -10.90 15.62
N TRP A 49 5.51 -10.33 15.27
CA TRP A 49 5.57 -9.19 14.36
C TRP A 49 5.08 -9.55 12.96
N ILE A 50 5.47 -10.71 12.41
CA ILE A 50 4.96 -11.22 11.13
C ILE A 50 3.43 -11.36 11.17
N ALA A 51 2.90 -11.92 12.27
CA ALA A 51 1.45 -12.04 12.45
C ALA A 51 0.76 -10.67 12.46
N LEU A 52 1.32 -9.67 13.15
CA LEU A 52 0.82 -8.29 13.15
C LEU A 52 0.85 -7.68 11.74
N VAL A 53 1.98 -7.75 11.04
CA VAL A 53 2.13 -7.27 9.66
C VAL A 53 1.08 -7.92 8.75
N THR A 54 0.89 -9.24 8.87
CA THR A 54 -0.10 -9.99 8.08
C THR A 54 -1.52 -9.56 8.39
N ALA A 55 -1.87 -9.43 9.68
CA ALA A 55 -3.21 -9.00 10.10
C ALA A 55 -3.52 -7.59 9.60
N CYS A 56 -2.57 -6.66 9.73
CA CYS A 56 -2.71 -5.30 9.20
C CYS A 56 -2.83 -5.28 7.67
N MET A 57 -2.04 -6.09 6.96
CA MET A 57 -2.13 -6.22 5.51
C MET A 57 -3.52 -6.68 5.06
N LEU A 58 -4.02 -7.77 5.64
CA LEU A 58 -5.33 -8.33 5.27
C LEU A 58 -6.49 -7.41 5.64
N SER A 59 -6.50 -6.85 6.85
CA SER A 59 -7.55 -5.94 7.29
C SER A 59 -7.58 -4.66 6.44
N GLY A 60 -6.43 -4.10 6.12
CA GLY A 60 -6.34 -2.93 5.26
C GLY A 60 -6.84 -3.20 3.83
N LEU A 61 -6.53 -4.36 3.25
CA LEU A 61 -7.11 -4.78 1.97
C LEU A 61 -8.65 -4.88 2.05
N VAL A 62 -9.16 -5.51 3.11
CA VAL A 62 -10.62 -5.62 3.31
C VAL A 62 -11.26 -4.25 3.42
N PHE A 63 -10.73 -3.35 4.26
CA PHE A 63 -11.26 -1.99 4.42
C PHE A 63 -11.20 -1.19 3.12
N THR A 64 -10.10 -1.26 2.38
CA THR A 64 -9.95 -0.59 1.08
C THR A 64 -11.04 -1.05 0.10
N TYR A 65 -11.23 -2.36 -0.07
CA TYR A 65 -12.24 -2.86 -0.99
C TYR A 65 -13.68 -2.59 -0.53
N MET A 66 -13.94 -2.62 0.78
CA MET A 66 -15.24 -2.22 1.34
C MET A 66 -15.49 -0.72 1.09
N GLY A 67 -14.48 0.12 1.25
CA GLY A 67 -14.54 1.56 0.95
C GLY A 67 -14.87 1.81 -0.52
N MET A 68 -14.16 1.14 -1.44
CA MET A 68 -14.39 1.25 -2.89
C MET A 68 -15.76 0.74 -3.35
N ARG A 69 -16.40 -0.13 -2.58
CA ARG A 69 -17.77 -0.60 -2.85
C ARG A 69 -18.84 0.38 -2.37
N ARG A 70 -18.54 1.17 -1.34
CA ARG A 70 -19.50 2.11 -0.70
C ARG A 70 -19.41 3.52 -1.24
N GLY A 71 -18.24 3.96 -1.73
CA GLY A 71 -18.03 5.31 -2.19
C GLY A 71 -17.13 5.41 -3.42
N SER A 72 -16.85 6.65 -3.82
CA SER A 72 -16.02 6.93 -5.00
C SER A 72 -14.53 6.64 -4.72
N ILE A 73 -13.83 6.15 -5.74
CA ILE A 73 -12.37 5.92 -5.70
C ILE A 73 -11.66 7.25 -5.43
N SER A 74 -12.21 8.38 -5.91
CA SER A 74 -11.66 9.72 -5.68
C SER A 74 -11.67 10.16 -4.21
N VAL A 75 -12.47 9.53 -3.34
CA VAL A 75 -12.45 9.73 -1.89
C VAL A 75 -11.55 8.71 -1.22
N VAL A 76 -11.67 7.42 -1.61
CA VAL A 76 -10.95 6.33 -0.95
C VAL A 76 -9.45 6.42 -1.20
N ALA A 77 -9.01 6.66 -2.43
CA ALA A 77 -7.59 6.61 -2.79
C ALA A 77 -6.73 7.67 -2.06
N PRO A 78 -7.10 8.98 -2.02
CA PRO A 78 -6.32 9.98 -1.31
C PRO A 78 -6.24 9.73 0.21
N ILE A 79 -7.35 9.30 0.82
CA ILE A 79 -7.40 9.05 2.27
C ILE A 79 -6.58 7.81 2.61
N SER A 80 -6.70 6.73 1.82
CA SER A 80 -5.89 5.54 2.03
C SER A 80 -4.40 5.83 1.88
N ALA A 81 -4.00 6.73 0.96
CA ALA A 81 -2.60 7.10 0.73
C ALA A 81 -1.91 7.76 1.94
N LEU A 82 -2.67 8.20 2.94
CA LEU A 82 -2.13 8.74 4.20
C LEU A 82 -1.39 7.69 5.04
N TYR A 83 -1.46 6.40 4.70
CA TYR A 83 -0.79 5.34 5.46
C TYR A 83 0.73 5.58 5.64
N GLY A 84 1.40 6.17 4.64
CA GLY A 84 2.79 6.56 4.75
C GLY A 84 3.03 7.63 5.82
N GLY A 85 2.14 8.64 5.86
CA GLY A 85 2.18 9.68 6.90
C GLY A 85 1.88 9.14 8.30
N VAL A 86 0.95 8.18 8.42
CA VAL A 86 0.67 7.51 9.71
C VAL A 86 1.89 6.73 10.19
N SER A 87 2.55 5.97 9.32
CA SER A 87 3.77 5.24 9.67
C SER A 87 4.89 6.18 10.11
N ALA A 88 5.12 7.27 9.37
CA ALA A 88 6.11 8.27 9.72
C ALA A 88 5.81 8.93 11.08
N LEU A 89 4.54 9.26 11.34
CA LEU A 89 4.13 9.81 12.63
C LEU A 89 4.42 8.84 13.78
N ILE A 90 4.10 7.55 13.61
CA ILE A 90 4.42 6.52 14.61
C ILE A 90 5.92 6.45 14.86
N SER A 91 6.75 6.42 13.81
CA SER A 91 8.21 6.38 13.92
C SER A 91 8.78 7.57 14.70
N ILE A 92 8.33 8.78 14.36
CA ILE A 92 8.77 10.02 15.02
C ILE A 92 8.37 10.04 16.50
N VAL A 93 7.11 9.69 16.80
CA VAL A 93 6.61 9.64 18.19
C VAL A 93 7.36 8.60 19.03
N LEU A 94 7.81 7.51 18.41
CA LEU A 94 8.58 6.45 19.08
C LEU A 94 10.09 6.72 19.11
N GLY A 95 10.55 7.91 18.70
CA GLY A 95 11.89 8.39 18.91
C GLY A 95 12.83 8.26 17.72
N GLU A 96 12.33 8.06 16.50
CA GLU A 96 13.18 8.15 15.30
C GLU A 96 13.74 9.57 15.20
N PRO A 97 15.08 9.77 15.20
CA PRO A 97 15.67 11.10 15.10
C PRO A 97 15.44 11.67 13.70
N VAL A 98 14.74 12.79 13.64
CA VAL A 98 14.48 13.49 12.38
C VAL A 98 14.81 14.98 12.53
N THR A 99 15.38 15.57 11.48
CA THR A 99 15.63 17.02 11.44
C THR A 99 14.35 17.80 11.15
N LEU A 100 14.32 19.08 11.46
CA LEU A 100 13.17 19.94 11.13
C LEU A 100 12.91 19.97 9.62
N ILE A 101 13.96 19.95 8.79
CA ILE A 101 13.84 19.87 7.32
C ILE A 101 13.08 18.61 6.92
N VAL A 102 13.42 17.47 7.50
CA VAL A 102 12.73 16.20 7.24
C VAL A 102 11.25 16.29 7.65
N VAL A 103 10.94 16.82 8.84
CA VAL A 103 9.54 16.95 9.29
C VAL A 103 8.73 17.82 8.34
N VAL A 104 9.24 18.99 7.95
CA VAL A 104 8.55 19.87 6.99
C VAL A 104 8.37 19.17 5.66
N SER A 105 9.41 18.49 5.17
CA SER A 105 9.34 17.74 3.91
C SER A 105 8.32 16.61 3.95
N LEU A 106 8.21 15.87 5.06
CA LEU A 106 7.20 14.83 5.24
C LEU A 106 5.78 15.42 5.20
N LEU A 107 5.55 16.57 5.85
CA LEU A 107 4.26 17.26 5.79
C LEU A 107 3.91 17.71 4.36
N LEU A 108 4.88 18.30 3.66
CA LEU A 108 4.70 18.71 2.25
C LEU A 108 4.40 17.50 1.36
N ALA A 109 5.10 16.36 1.56
CA ALA A 109 4.86 15.13 0.81
C ALA A 109 3.44 14.60 1.03
N VAL A 110 2.98 14.54 2.27
CA VAL A 110 1.62 14.07 2.61
C VAL A 110 0.56 14.99 2.01
N LEU A 111 0.68 16.31 2.21
CA LEU A 111 -0.26 17.30 1.67
C LEU A 111 -0.26 17.27 0.14
N GLY A 112 0.92 17.30 -0.46
CA GLY A 112 1.09 17.26 -1.91
C GLY A 112 0.54 15.97 -2.53
N GLY A 113 0.78 14.82 -1.89
CA GLY A 113 0.24 13.53 -2.31
C GLY A 113 -1.28 13.48 -2.29
N VAL A 114 -1.92 13.98 -1.24
CA VAL A 114 -3.39 14.09 -1.15
C VAL A 114 -3.93 15.02 -2.24
N MET A 115 -3.31 16.19 -2.45
CA MET A 115 -3.72 17.13 -3.49
C MET A 115 -3.53 16.54 -4.90
N ALA A 116 -2.42 15.87 -5.17
CA ALA A 116 -2.16 15.21 -6.45
C ALA A 116 -3.13 14.05 -6.72
N ALA A 117 -3.47 13.26 -5.69
CA ALA A 117 -4.42 12.15 -5.80
C ALA A 117 -5.89 12.59 -5.85
N SER A 118 -6.21 13.86 -5.57
CA SER A 118 -7.56 14.40 -5.58
C SER A 118 -8.12 14.46 -7.01
N SER A 119 -8.62 13.35 -7.52
CA SER A 119 -9.28 13.27 -8.82
C SER A 119 -10.70 13.83 -8.69
N GLY A 120 -10.96 14.91 -9.41
CA GLY A 120 -12.25 15.61 -9.31
C GLY A 120 -13.35 15.12 -10.24
N THR A 121 -13.30 13.91 -10.77
CA THR A 121 -14.37 13.34 -11.59
C THR A 121 -15.13 12.30 -10.76
N ALA A 122 -16.29 12.72 -10.26
CA ALA A 122 -17.33 11.75 -9.86
C ALA A 122 -17.65 10.90 -11.11
N GLU A 123 -17.57 9.57 -11.01
CA GLU A 123 -18.05 8.69 -12.09
C GLU A 123 -19.53 9.02 -12.36
N PRO A 124 -19.91 9.37 -13.61
CA PRO A 124 -21.30 9.62 -13.95
C PRO A 124 -22.08 8.30 -13.77
N GLY A 125 -23.07 8.30 -12.89
CA GLY A 125 -24.00 7.17 -12.74
C GLY A 125 -23.93 6.38 -11.44
N ALA A 126 -23.11 6.72 -10.48
CA ALA A 126 -23.10 6.07 -9.16
C ALA A 126 -24.34 6.46 -8.35
N LYS A 127 -25.39 5.66 -8.46
CA LYS A 127 -26.56 5.72 -7.58
C LYS A 127 -26.13 5.37 -6.16
N TYR A 128 -26.42 6.27 -5.19
CA TYR A 128 -26.20 6.09 -3.75
C TYR A 128 -24.75 5.74 -3.36
N GLN A 129 -23.89 6.76 -3.25
CA GLN A 129 -22.56 6.63 -2.65
C GLN A 129 -22.60 7.19 -1.23
N ASP A 130 -22.33 6.32 -0.23
CA ASP A 130 -22.04 6.76 1.12
C ASP A 130 -20.56 7.12 1.25
N ASN A 131 -20.22 8.32 0.81
CA ASN A 131 -18.84 8.81 0.86
C ASN A 131 -18.31 8.98 2.28
N ARG A 132 -19.17 9.12 3.29
CA ARG A 132 -18.75 9.18 4.71
C ARG A 132 -18.27 7.83 5.20
N ALA A 133 -19.04 6.76 4.96
CA ALA A 133 -18.62 5.41 5.30
C ALA A 133 -17.38 4.99 4.49
N ALA A 134 -17.28 5.37 3.21
CA ALA A 134 -16.11 5.12 2.39
C ALA A 134 -14.86 5.83 2.92
N ALA A 135 -14.99 7.10 3.33
CA ALA A 135 -13.89 7.88 3.94
C ALA A 135 -13.44 7.28 5.28
N ALA A 136 -14.39 6.85 6.14
CA ALA A 136 -14.07 6.17 7.39
C ALA A 136 -13.29 4.86 7.17
N LEU A 137 -13.73 4.02 6.21
CA LEU A 137 -13.03 2.79 5.85
C LEU A 137 -11.64 3.07 5.26
N ALA A 138 -11.50 4.11 4.44
CA ALA A 138 -10.20 4.54 3.92
C ALA A 138 -9.28 5.06 5.03
N GLY A 139 -9.81 5.76 6.04
CA GLY A 139 -9.08 6.17 7.24
C GLY A 139 -8.59 4.97 8.05
N LEU A 140 -9.44 3.94 8.25
CA LEU A 140 -9.02 2.69 8.88
C LEU A 140 -7.93 1.98 8.06
N THR A 141 -8.04 1.98 6.72
CA THR A 141 -6.99 1.47 5.84
C THR A 141 -5.66 2.21 6.07
N ALA A 142 -5.69 3.53 6.12
CA ALA A 142 -4.49 4.34 6.35
C ALA A 142 -3.84 4.02 7.70
N ILE A 143 -4.63 3.83 8.74
CA ILE A 143 -4.13 3.47 10.07
C ILE A 143 -3.48 2.07 10.06
N VAL A 144 -4.20 1.04 9.60
CA VAL A 144 -3.67 -0.34 9.68
C VAL A 144 -2.49 -0.57 8.74
N TRP A 145 -2.48 0.03 7.54
CA TRP A 145 -1.32 -0.04 6.65
C TRP A 145 -0.15 0.81 7.15
N GLY A 146 -0.41 1.93 7.84
CA GLY A 146 0.63 2.70 8.52
C GLY A 146 1.31 1.89 9.62
N VAL A 147 0.53 1.20 10.45
CA VAL A 147 1.04 0.26 11.46
C VAL A 147 1.78 -0.90 10.79
N GLN A 148 1.29 -1.44 9.67
CA GLN A 148 1.97 -2.49 8.91
C GLN A 148 3.38 -2.08 8.46
N LEU A 149 3.51 -0.87 7.87
CA LEU A 149 4.81 -0.36 7.42
C LEU A 149 5.77 -0.20 8.60
N TRP A 150 5.32 0.48 9.65
CA TRP A 150 6.12 0.67 10.85
C TRP A 150 6.55 -0.67 11.46
N ALA A 151 5.62 -1.62 11.64
CA ALA A 151 5.90 -2.93 12.18
C ALA A 151 6.88 -3.75 11.32
N GLY A 152 6.75 -3.65 9.99
CA GLY A 152 7.68 -4.27 9.05
C GLY A 152 9.10 -3.72 9.19
N GLY A 153 9.24 -2.40 9.35
CA GLY A 153 10.53 -1.75 9.57
C GLY A 153 11.23 -2.20 10.86
N GLN A 154 10.48 -2.58 11.93
CA GLN A 154 11.06 -3.02 13.20
C GLN A 154 11.78 -4.37 13.13
N ILE A 155 11.48 -5.21 12.15
CA ILE A 155 12.01 -6.59 12.06
C ILE A 155 12.73 -6.88 10.75
N GLN A 156 12.90 -5.88 9.90
CA GLN A 156 13.59 -6.08 8.63
C GLN A 156 15.04 -6.53 8.77
N ASP A 157 15.74 -6.00 9.80
CA ASP A 157 17.14 -6.35 10.09
C ASP A 157 17.28 -7.74 10.73
N ASP A 158 16.27 -8.19 11.48
CA ASP A 158 16.25 -9.50 12.13
C ASP A 158 16.05 -10.63 11.09
N LEU A 159 15.15 -10.44 10.12
CA LEU A 159 14.70 -11.49 9.19
C LEU A 159 15.19 -11.30 7.76
N GLY A 160 15.41 -10.05 7.36
CA GLY A 160 15.67 -9.63 6.00
C GLY A 160 14.37 -9.32 5.22
N PRO A 161 14.41 -8.29 4.34
CA PRO A 161 13.24 -7.80 3.62
C PRO A 161 12.50 -8.88 2.82
N SER A 162 13.23 -9.71 2.09
CA SER A 162 12.64 -10.74 1.22
C SER A 162 11.88 -11.80 2.01
N TRP A 163 12.46 -12.24 3.14
CA TRP A 163 11.86 -13.25 4.00
C TRP A 163 10.66 -12.73 4.75
N LEU A 164 10.69 -11.46 5.18
CA LEU A 164 9.51 -10.83 5.79
C LEU A 164 8.34 -10.77 4.82
N VAL A 165 8.59 -10.31 3.57
CA VAL A 165 7.55 -10.26 2.52
C VAL A 165 6.99 -11.65 2.22
N PHE A 166 7.85 -12.65 2.09
CA PHE A 166 7.47 -14.03 1.81
C PHE A 166 6.60 -14.62 2.92
N LEU A 167 7.05 -14.53 4.17
CA LEU A 167 6.36 -15.13 5.31
C LEU A 167 5.03 -14.42 5.61
N ALA A 168 5.00 -13.09 5.58
CA ALA A 168 3.77 -12.33 5.79
C ALA A 168 2.70 -12.65 4.70
N ARG A 169 3.11 -12.75 3.44
CA ARG A 169 2.21 -13.12 2.34
C ARG A 169 1.82 -14.59 2.37
N GLY A 170 2.75 -15.48 2.70
CA GLY A 170 2.48 -16.90 2.89
C GLY A 170 1.42 -17.13 3.96
N LEU A 171 1.58 -16.48 5.12
CA LEU A 171 0.60 -16.55 6.20
C LEU A 171 -0.76 -15.97 5.79
N ALA A 172 -0.77 -14.82 5.11
CA ALA A 172 -2.00 -14.23 4.57
C ALA A 172 -2.71 -15.15 3.57
N LEU A 173 -1.93 -15.80 2.68
CA LEU A 173 -2.47 -16.75 1.72
C LEU A 173 -3.07 -17.97 2.43
N VAL A 174 -2.39 -18.53 3.43
CA VAL A 174 -2.91 -19.65 4.23
C VAL A 174 -4.24 -19.28 4.89
N VAL A 175 -4.33 -18.08 5.51
CA VAL A 175 -5.58 -17.60 6.14
C VAL A 175 -6.70 -17.48 5.10
N LEU A 176 -6.43 -16.89 3.93
CA LEU A 176 -7.45 -16.76 2.89
C LEU A 176 -7.85 -18.11 2.28
N LEU A 177 -6.90 -19.02 2.06
CA LEU A 177 -7.21 -20.35 1.57
C LEU A 177 -8.07 -21.14 2.58
N ALA A 178 -7.73 -21.06 3.87
CA ALA A 178 -8.55 -21.69 4.93
C ALA A 178 -10.00 -21.17 4.94
N LEU A 179 -10.23 -19.92 4.54
CA LEU A 179 -11.57 -19.32 4.46
C LEU A 179 -12.28 -19.64 3.14
N LEU A 180 -11.59 -19.70 2.01
CA LEU A 180 -12.18 -19.79 0.66
C LEU A 180 -12.31 -21.23 0.14
N VAL A 181 -11.37 -22.12 0.51
CA VAL A 181 -11.40 -23.54 0.05
C VAL A 181 -12.67 -24.27 0.51
N PRO A 182 -13.07 -24.19 1.81
CA PRO A 182 -14.28 -24.86 2.26
C PRO A 182 -15.56 -24.33 1.60
N ARG A 183 -15.51 -23.07 1.10
CA ARG A 183 -16.66 -22.44 0.42
C ARG A 183 -16.68 -22.69 -1.08
N GLY A 184 -15.68 -23.39 -1.64
CA GLY A 184 -15.57 -23.61 -3.08
C GLY A 184 -15.32 -22.30 -3.89
N GLU A 185 -14.86 -21.24 -3.23
CA GLU A 185 -14.80 -19.88 -3.77
C GLU A 185 -13.47 -19.50 -4.44
N LEU A 186 -12.61 -20.44 -4.77
CA LEU A 186 -11.30 -20.16 -5.38
C LEU A 186 -11.35 -19.95 -6.90
N ARG A 187 -12.44 -20.35 -7.56
CA ARG A 187 -12.52 -20.25 -9.02
C ARG A 187 -12.65 -18.79 -9.46
N VAL A 188 -11.72 -18.36 -10.34
CA VAL A 188 -11.76 -17.05 -10.98
C VAL A 188 -11.66 -17.20 -12.51
N PRO A 189 -12.30 -16.31 -13.30
CA PRO A 189 -12.14 -16.31 -14.74
C PRO A 189 -10.68 -16.04 -15.13
N ARG A 190 -10.17 -16.75 -16.14
CA ARG A 190 -8.79 -16.55 -16.64
C ARG A 190 -8.44 -15.11 -16.97
N ARG A 191 -9.44 -14.30 -17.33
CA ARG A 191 -9.28 -12.87 -17.64
C ARG A 191 -8.83 -12.03 -16.43
N VAL A 192 -9.02 -12.53 -15.20
CA VAL A 192 -8.64 -11.82 -13.95
C VAL A 192 -7.19 -12.10 -13.56
N LEU A 193 -6.62 -13.24 -14.00
CA LEU A 193 -5.27 -13.67 -13.62
C LEU A 193 -4.16 -12.65 -13.97
N PRO A 194 -4.12 -12.02 -15.15
CA PRO A 194 -3.12 -11.00 -15.46
C PRO A 194 -3.17 -9.80 -14.52
N TYR A 195 -4.38 -9.37 -14.13
CA TYR A 195 -4.54 -8.28 -13.18
C TYR A 195 -4.08 -8.66 -11.78
N ALA A 196 -4.36 -9.89 -11.34
CA ALA A 196 -3.91 -10.42 -10.07
C ALA A 196 -2.37 -10.58 -10.03
N LEU A 197 -1.76 -11.02 -11.13
CA LEU A 197 -0.30 -11.13 -11.28
C LEU A 197 0.37 -9.75 -11.16
N VAL A 198 -0.08 -8.77 -11.93
CA VAL A 198 0.46 -7.41 -11.90
C VAL A 198 0.28 -6.77 -10.52
N ALA A 199 -0.88 -6.97 -9.88
CA ALA A 199 -1.12 -6.49 -8.52
C ALA A 199 -0.19 -7.18 -7.52
N GLY A 200 -0.11 -8.51 -7.53
CA GLY A 200 0.69 -9.29 -6.60
C GLY A 200 2.20 -9.02 -6.71
N CYS A 201 2.74 -9.03 -7.93
CA CYS A 201 4.15 -8.70 -8.16
C CYS A 201 4.49 -7.26 -7.78
N GLY A 202 3.60 -6.31 -8.10
CA GLY A 202 3.80 -4.92 -7.75
C GLY A 202 3.76 -4.64 -6.25
N GLU A 203 2.92 -5.35 -5.51
CA GLU A 203 2.91 -5.26 -4.05
C GLU A 203 4.16 -5.90 -3.42
N VAL A 204 4.63 -7.06 -3.95
CA VAL A 204 5.90 -7.67 -3.51
C VAL A 204 7.05 -6.70 -3.75
N ALA A 205 7.19 -6.18 -4.96
CA ALA A 205 8.25 -5.24 -5.30
C ALA A 205 8.17 -3.97 -4.44
N GLY A 206 6.98 -3.38 -4.32
CA GLY A 206 6.76 -2.15 -3.55
C GLY A 206 7.10 -2.31 -2.07
N PHE A 207 6.64 -3.39 -1.43
CA PHE A 207 6.91 -3.63 -0.02
C PHE A 207 8.38 -4.04 0.23
N SER A 208 8.99 -4.80 -0.67
CA SER A 208 10.42 -5.13 -0.58
C SER A 208 11.30 -3.88 -0.70
N LEU A 209 11.00 -2.99 -1.65
CA LEU A 209 11.72 -1.72 -1.81
C LEU A 209 11.54 -0.80 -0.59
N PHE A 210 10.32 -0.74 -0.04
CA PHE A 210 10.07 -0.03 1.21
C PHE A 210 10.96 -0.55 2.35
N LEU A 211 11.00 -1.88 2.56
CA LEU A 211 11.78 -2.49 3.64
C LEU A 211 13.29 -2.23 3.48
N VAL A 212 13.80 -2.27 2.25
CA VAL A 212 15.21 -1.88 1.99
C VAL A 212 15.44 -0.40 2.30
N ALA A 213 14.52 0.47 1.87
CA ALA A 213 14.63 1.91 2.10
C ALA A 213 14.48 2.29 3.58
N SER A 214 13.67 1.54 4.36
CA SER A 214 13.44 1.82 5.79
C SER A 214 14.68 1.62 6.67
N GLY A 215 15.70 0.87 6.18
CA GLY A 215 17.01 0.80 6.81
C GLY A 215 17.81 2.12 6.79
N TYR A 216 17.43 3.06 5.93
CA TYR A 216 18.02 4.40 5.84
C TYR A 216 17.21 5.47 6.57
N GLY A 217 15.96 5.18 6.93
CA GLY A 217 15.04 6.06 7.63
C GLY A 217 13.60 5.62 7.40
N LEU A 218 12.96 5.14 8.48
CA LEU A 218 11.63 4.53 8.37
C LEU A 218 10.56 5.58 8.03
N ALA A 219 10.62 6.77 8.64
CA ALA A 219 9.68 7.84 8.39
C ALA A 219 9.73 8.32 6.92
N GLN A 220 10.94 8.53 6.38
CA GLN A 220 11.14 8.95 4.99
C GLN A 220 10.65 7.89 4.01
N ALA A 221 11.06 6.64 4.22
CA ALA A 221 10.65 5.51 3.37
C ALA A 221 9.13 5.31 3.36
N ALA A 222 8.47 5.44 4.52
CA ALA A 222 7.03 5.30 4.64
C ALA A 222 6.27 6.37 3.85
N VAL A 223 6.65 7.65 3.98
CA VAL A 223 5.99 8.74 3.25
C VAL A 223 6.20 8.63 1.74
N LEU A 224 7.42 8.29 1.31
CA LEU A 224 7.70 8.07 -0.12
C LEU A 224 6.89 6.90 -0.69
N THR A 225 6.73 5.82 0.08
CA THR A 225 5.90 4.68 -0.31
C THR A 225 4.42 5.07 -0.46
N GLY A 226 3.93 6.01 0.35
CA GLY A 226 2.58 6.57 0.25
C GLY A 226 2.32 7.40 -1.02
N GLN A 227 3.35 7.77 -1.81
CA GLN A 227 3.21 8.65 -2.98
C GLN A 227 2.64 7.98 -4.24
N TYR A 228 2.03 6.80 -4.13
CA TYR A 228 1.46 6.12 -5.30
C TYR A 228 0.41 6.96 -6.06
N GLY A 229 -0.34 7.83 -5.37
CA GLY A 229 -1.30 8.75 -5.97
C GLY A 229 -0.62 9.82 -6.82
N THR A 230 0.51 10.35 -6.36
CA THR A 230 1.36 11.28 -7.10
C THR A 230 1.93 10.65 -8.37
N VAL A 231 2.44 9.41 -8.26
CA VAL A 231 2.94 8.65 -9.43
C VAL A 231 1.81 8.40 -10.42
N ALA A 232 0.60 8.06 -9.96
CA ALA A 232 -0.55 7.87 -10.82
C ALA A 232 -0.94 9.18 -11.54
N ALA A 233 -0.90 10.33 -10.86
CA ALA A 233 -1.15 11.64 -11.47
C ALA A 233 -0.09 12.00 -12.51
N LEU A 234 1.19 11.72 -12.26
CA LEU A 234 2.28 11.92 -13.22
C LEU A 234 2.10 11.04 -14.48
N ILE A 235 1.73 9.78 -14.31
CA ILE A 235 1.44 8.89 -15.44
C ILE A 235 0.24 9.42 -16.23
N GLY A 236 -0.82 9.88 -15.57
CA GLY A 236 -1.97 10.52 -16.20
C GLY A 236 -1.57 11.72 -17.07
N LEU A 237 -0.74 12.61 -16.51
CA LEU A 237 -0.26 13.81 -17.21
C LEU A 237 0.69 13.46 -18.38
N LEU A 238 1.72 12.65 -18.15
CA LEU A 238 2.81 12.46 -19.12
C LEU A 238 2.48 11.41 -20.18
N VAL A 239 1.81 10.31 -19.81
CA VAL A 239 1.53 9.18 -20.70
C VAL A 239 0.15 9.31 -21.32
N LEU A 240 -0.88 9.58 -20.51
CA LEU A 240 -2.27 9.67 -20.97
C LEU A 240 -2.63 11.07 -21.47
N LYS A 241 -1.74 12.06 -21.27
CA LYS A 241 -1.93 13.48 -21.66
C LYS A 241 -3.24 14.06 -21.08
N GLU A 242 -3.62 13.61 -19.89
CA GLU A 242 -4.80 14.11 -19.18
C GLU A 242 -4.55 15.54 -18.68
N ARG A 243 -5.60 16.37 -18.72
CA ARG A 243 -5.53 17.71 -18.15
C ARG A 243 -5.76 17.62 -16.64
N LEU A 244 -4.73 17.86 -15.86
CA LEU A 244 -4.83 17.95 -14.42
C LEU A 244 -5.53 19.25 -13.98
N ARG A 245 -6.17 19.21 -12.83
CA ARG A 245 -6.70 20.43 -12.19
C ARG A 245 -5.58 21.21 -11.50
N GLY A 246 -5.76 22.52 -11.30
CA GLY A 246 -4.76 23.36 -10.63
C GLY A 246 -4.31 22.82 -9.27
N ILE A 247 -5.22 22.23 -8.48
CA ILE A 247 -4.90 21.59 -7.19
C ILE A 247 -3.96 20.38 -7.34
N GLN A 248 -4.08 19.62 -8.41
CA GLN A 248 -3.21 18.46 -8.68
C GLN A 248 -1.80 18.92 -9.09
N TYR A 249 -1.71 19.97 -9.91
CA TYR A 249 -0.41 20.60 -10.23
C TYR A 249 0.28 21.13 -8.98
N ALA A 250 -0.45 21.86 -8.12
CA ALA A 250 0.09 22.33 -6.84
C ALA A 250 0.55 21.16 -5.97
N GLY A 251 -0.22 20.07 -5.91
CA GLY A 251 0.17 18.85 -5.21
C GLY A 251 1.48 18.24 -5.74
N LEU A 252 1.63 18.15 -7.07
CA LEU A 252 2.87 17.65 -7.69
C LEU A 252 4.09 18.52 -7.34
N VAL A 253 3.95 19.85 -7.36
CA VAL A 253 5.01 20.77 -6.97
C VAL A 253 5.40 20.57 -5.51
N LEU A 254 4.43 20.45 -4.60
CA LEU A 254 4.72 20.19 -3.19
C LEU A 254 5.46 18.87 -2.98
N VAL A 255 5.12 17.79 -3.71
CA VAL A 255 5.84 16.52 -3.62
C VAL A 255 7.28 16.66 -4.13
N VAL A 256 7.51 17.38 -5.23
CA VAL A 256 8.88 17.62 -5.74
C VAL A 256 9.70 18.38 -4.70
N LEU A 257 9.15 19.45 -4.11
CA LEU A 257 9.84 20.20 -3.03
C LEU A 257 10.11 19.32 -1.80
N ALA A 258 9.17 18.47 -1.45
CA ALA A 258 9.35 17.51 -0.35
C ALA A 258 10.48 16.52 -0.62
N VAL A 259 10.56 15.94 -1.83
CA VAL A 259 11.64 15.01 -2.20
C VAL A 259 13.01 15.70 -2.16
N ILE A 260 13.10 16.95 -2.65
CA ILE A 260 14.32 17.75 -2.55
C ILE A 260 14.70 17.98 -1.07
N GLY A 261 13.74 18.39 -0.23
CA GLY A 261 13.98 18.59 1.20
C GLY A 261 14.42 17.31 1.92
N LEU A 262 13.84 16.14 1.59
CA LEU A 262 14.27 14.85 2.15
C LEU A 262 15.69 14.44 1.73
N SER A 263 16.18 14.91 0.59
CA SER A 263 17.55 14.65 0.14
C SER A 263 18.59 15.56 0.78
N LEU A 264 18.17 16.64 1.45
CA LEU A 264 19.03 17.62 2.11
C LEU A 264 19.12 17.42 3.64
N GLY A 265 18.28 16.61 4.23
CA GLY A 265 18.18 16.35 5.67
C GLY A 265 18.51 14.95 6.07
#